data_3c47819244c51fd1fbce7205345b3e82
#
_entry.id   3c47819244c51fd1fbce7205345b3e82
#
_cell.length_a   1.000
_cell.length_b   1.000
_cell.length_c   1.000
_cell.angle_alpha   90.00
_cell.angle_beta   90.00
_cell.angle_gamma   90.00
#
_symmetry.space_group_name_H-M   'P 1'
#
loop_
_entity.id
_entity.type
_entity.pdbx_description
1 polymer ?
#
loop_
_entity_poly.entity_id
_entity_poly.type
_entity_poly.pdbx_seq_one_letter_code
_entity_poly.pdbx_strand_id
1 'polypeptide(L)'
;MEEGLKYVNKVLICGNGGSNCDALHFAEEFTGRFRGDRRALPAIAISESSHITCVGNDYGFDHVFSRGVEAYGKSGDMFIGISTSGNSGNVIKAVEAAK
;
A
#
# COMPACT_ATOMS: atom_id res chain seq x y z
N MET A 1 8.30 -15.33 5.11
CA MET A 1 7.41 -14.34 4.52
C MET A 1 6.40 -14.93 3.56
N GLU A 2 6.85 -15.76 2.63
CA GLU A 2 5.91 -16.41 1.72
C GLU A 2 4.90 -17.27 2.45
N GLU A 3 5.33 -17.96 3.50
CA GLU A 3 4.44 -18.81 4.28
C GLU A 3 3.35 -17.99 4.98
N GLY A 4 3.69 -16.81 5.50
CA GLY A 4 2.71 -15.91 6.07
C GLY A 4 1.70 -15.42 5.05
N LEU A 5 2.14 -15.23 3.80
CA LEU A 5 1.26 -14.75 2.73
C LEU A 5 0.27 -15.79 2.22
N LYS A 6 0.42 -17.05 2.60
CA LYS A 6 -0.60 -18.07 2.28
C LYS A 6 -1.97 -17.70 2.82
N TYR A 7 -2.00 -16.97 3.95
CA TYR A 7 -3.24 -16.67 4.66
C TYR A 7 -3.69 -15.23 4.44
N VAL A 8 -3.03 -14.52 3.51
CA VAL A 8 -3.34 -13.13 3.19
C VAL A 8 -3.83 -13.07 1.75
N ASN A 9 -4.95 -12.37 1.51
CA ASN A 9 -5.48 -12.25 0.16
C ASN A 9 -4.58 -11.37 -0.71
N LYS A 10 -4.19 -10.21 -0.17
CA LYS A 10 -3.23 -9.32 -0.82
C LYS A 10 -2.62 -8.37 0.19
N VAL A 11 -1.56 -7.68 -0.22
CA VAL A 11 -0.90 -6.67 0.60
C VAL A 11 -1.09 -5.31 -0.07
N LEU A 12 -1.56 -4.33 0.69
CA LEU A 12 -1.65 -2.94 0.24
C LEU A 12 -0.59 -2.15 0.97
N ILE A 13 0.17 -1.35 0.24
CA ILE A 13 1.31 -0.63 0.79
C ILE A 13 1.23 0.83 0.39
N CYS A 14 1.55 1.75 1.28
CA CYS A 14 1.60 3.17 0.96
C CYS A 14 2.70 3.91 1.71
N GLY A 15 3.04 5.08 1.22
CA GLY A 15 4.01 5.98 1.82
C GLY A 15 4.16 7.22 0.97
N ASN A 16 4.80 8.24 1.51
CA ASN A 16 5.02 9.52 0.82
C ASN A 16 6.47 9.66 0.38
N GLY A 17 6.71 10.33 -0.74
CA GLY A 17 8.05 10.66 -1.20
C GLY A 17 8.95 9.45 -1.33
N GLY A 18 10.08 9.42 -0.63
CA GLY A 18 10.98 8.29 -0.60
C GLY A 18 10.31 7.01 -0.11
N SER A 19 9.40 7.13 0.86
CA SER A 19 8.63 5.99 1.35
C SER A 19 7.66 5.47 0.28
N ASN A 20 7.21 6.32 -0.63
CA ASN A 20 6.42 5.88 -1.78
C ASN A 20 7.27 5.04 -2.72
N CYS A 21 8.51 5.43 -2.95
CA CYS A 21 9.45 4.62 -3.73
C CYS A 21 9.69 3.27 -3.06
N ASP A 22 9.83 3.25 -1.74
CA ASP A 22 10.00 2.02 -0.99
C ASP A 22 8.77 1.13 -1.11
N ALA A 23 7.57 1.71 -1.06
CA ALA A 23 6.33 0.96 -1.22
C ALA A 23 6.24 0.29 -2.59
N LEU A 24 6.60 1.03 -3.64
CA LEU A 24 6.62 0.50 -5.01
C LEU A 24 7.63 -0.63 -5.15
N HIS A 25 8.82 -0.45 -4.60
CA HIS A 25 9.87 -1.45 -4.66
C HIS A 25 9.47 -2.71 -3.88
N PHE A 26 8.89 -2.52 -2.70
CA PHE A 26 8.41 -3.63 -1.88
C PHE A 26 7.36 -4.45 -2.64
N ALA A 27 6.38 -3.78 -3.24
CA ALA A 27 5.32 -4.45 -3.99
C ALA A 27 5.89 -5.20 -5.20
N GLU A 28 6.85 -4.61 -5.90
CA GLU A 28 7.48 -5.20 -7.07
C GLU A 28 8.20 -6.50 -6.72
N GLU A 29 8.84 -6.57 -5.55
CA GLU A 29 9.53 -7.77 -5.13
C GLU A 29 8.57 -8.94 -4.87
N PHE A 30 7.32 -8.65 -4.53
CA PHE A 30 6.30 -9.68 -4.36
C PHE A 30 5.65 -10.08 -5.69
N THR A 31 5.33 -9.11 -6.53
CA THR A 31 4.68 -9.42 -7.81
C THR A 31 5.66 -9.96 -8.84
N GLY A 32 6.91 -9.51 -8.77
CA GLY A 32 7.96 -9.95 -9.67
C GLY A 32 8.74 -11.11 -9.09
N ARG A 33 10.04 -10.89 -8.89
CA ARG A 33 10.94 -11.95 -8.47
C ARG A 33 11.95 -11.42 -7.47
N PHE A 34 12.13 -12.12 -6.36
CA PHE A 34 13.13 -11.77 -5.35
C PHE A 34 13.91 -13.01 -4.96
N ARG A 35 15.24 -12.98 -5.18
CA ARG A 35 16.17 -14.06 -4.81
C ARG A 35 15.84 -15.41 -5.44
N GLY A 36 15.32 -15.40 -6.67
CA GLY A 36 15.02 -16.61 -7.39
C GLY A 36 13.57 -16.67 -7.82
N ASP A 37 13.26 -17.71 -8.55
CA ASP A 37 11.90 -17.87 -9.06
C ASP A 37 10.98 -18.39 -7.97
N ARG A 38 9.84 -17.76 -7.87
CA ARG A 38 8.74 -18.22 -7.04
C ARG A 38 7.45 -17.68 -7.64
N ARG A 39 6.32 -18.17 -7.19
CA ARG A 39 5.06 -17.68 -7.72
C ARG A 39 4.87 -16.19 -7.39
N ALA A 40 4.17 -15.48 -8.26
CA ALA A 40 3.82 -14.09 -8.02
C ALA A 40 2.90 -14.00 -6.80
N LEU A 41 3.15 -13.01 -5.95
CA LEU A 41 2.39 -12.79 -4.73
C LEU A 41 1.67 -11.45 -4.85
N PRO A 42 0.40 -11.35 -4.39
CA PRO A 42 -0.39 -10.15 -4.61
C PRO A 42 -0.03 -9.01 -3.67
N ALA A 43 0.65 -8.00 -4.20
CA ALA A 43 1.00 -6.80 -3.46
C ALA A 43 0.80 -5.58 -4.36
N ILE A 44 0.19 -4.52 -3.82
CA ILE A 44 -0.15 -3.31 -4.56
C ILE A 44 0.30 -2.10 -3.76
N ALA A 45 1.11 -1.23 -4.37
CA ALA A 45 1.40 0.07 -3.79
C ALA A 45 0.29 1.04 -4.20
N ILE A 46 -0.25 1.80 -3.24
CA ILE A 46 -1.26 2.81 -3.53
C ILE A 46 -0.52 4.05 -4.02
N SER A 47 -0.23 4.09 -5.31
CA SER A 47 0.65 5.11 -5.88
C SER A 47 0.29 5.47 -7.31
N GLU A 48 -0.82 4.99 -7.84
CA GLU A 48 -1.21 5.27 -9.21
C GLU A 48 -1.54 6.76 -9.35
N SER A 49 -0.94 7.42 -10.32
CA SER A 49 -0.97 8.88 -10.40
C SER A 49 -2.37 9.45 -10.61
N SER A 50 -3.22 8.79 -11.38
CA SER A 50 -4.59 9.26 -11.60
C SER A 50 -5.40 9.20 -10.31
N HIS A 51 -5.22 8.14 -9.53
CA HIS A 51 -5.88 8.00 -8.23
C HIS A 51 -5.41 9.10 -7.27
N ILE A 52 -4.09 9.26 -7.15
CA ILE A 52 -3.51 10.25 -6.23
C ILE A 52 -3.97 11.66 -6.57
N THR A 53 -3.91 12.04 -7.86
CA THR A 53 -4.28 13.38 -8.27
C THR A 53 -5.79 13.62 -8.16
N CYS A 54 -6.60 12.62 -8.49
CA CYS A 54 -8.05 12.73 -8.36
C CYS A 54 -8.46 12.90 -6.90
N VAL A 55 -8.03 12.02 -6.03
CA VAL A 55 -8.39 12.08 -4.61
C VAL A 55 -7.80 13.32 -3.96
N GLY A 56 -6.56 13.65 -4.30
CA GLY A 56 -5.92 14.84 -3.76
C GLY A 56 -6.69 16.11 -4.11
N ASN A 57 -7.19 16.20 -5.34
CA ASN A 57 -7.95 17.34 -5.80
C ASN A 57 -9.35 17.39 -5.18
N ASP A 58 -10.04 16.25 -5.13
CA ASP A 58 -11.46 16.20 -4.76
C ASP A 58 -11.70 16.11 -3.25
N TYR A 59 -10.82 15.42 -2.52
CA TYR A 59 -11.00 15.17 -1.09
C TYR A 59 -9.86 15.70 -0.23
N GLY A 60 -8.72 16.01 -0.83
CA GLY A 60 -7.54 16.45 -0.13
C GLY A 60 -6.47 15.38 -0.03
N PHE A 61 -5.22 15.80 0.09
CA PHE A 61 -4.09 14.89 0.10
C PHE A 61 -4.13 13.92 1.29
N ASP A 62 -4.75 14.32 2.39
CA ASP A 62 -4.88 13.44 3.56
C ASP A 62 -5.67 12.17 3.28
N HIS A 63 -6.45 12.14 2.23
CA HIS A 63 -7.33 11.02 1.89
C HIS A 63 -6.80 10.11 0.79
N VAL A 64 -5.64 10.44 0.20
CA VAL A 64 -5.16 9.69 -0.98
C VAL A 64 -4.94 8.21 -0.70
N PHE A 65 -4.44 7.88 0.48
CA PHE A 65 -4.17 6.48 0.83
C PHE A 65 -5.38 5.78 1.45
N SER A 66 -6.11 6.48 2.33
CA SER A 66 -7.29 5.88 2.95
C SER A 66 -8.37 5.53 1.93
N ARG A 67 -8.55 6.37 0.88
CA ARG A 67 -9.50 6.04 -0.18
C ARG A 67 -9.06 4.80 -0.96
N GLY A 68 -7.75 4.62 -1.13
CA GLY A 68 -7.23 3.41 -1.77
C GLY A 68 -7.52 2.16 -0.93
N VAL A 69 -7.34 2.26 0.37
CA VAL A 69 -7.67 1.16 1.28
C VAL A 69 -9.16 0.83 1.21
N GLU A 70 -10.01 1.86 1.22
CA GLU A 70 -11.46 1.66 1.12
C GLU A 70 -11.88 1.01 -0.19
N ALA A 71 -11.20 1.38 -1.28
CA ALA A 71 -11.52 0.85 -2.61
C ALA A 71 -11.08 -0.60 -2.78
N TYR A 72 -9.90 -0.95 -2.30
CA TYR A 72 -9.30 -2.24 -2.57
C TYR A 72 -9.26 -3.20 -1.39
N GLY A 73 -9.35 -2.67 -0.17
CA GLY A 73 -9.18 -3.48 1.04
C GLY A 73 -10.37 -4.39 1.30
N LYS A 74 -10.06 -5.61 1.71
CA LYS A 74 -11.06 -6.59 2.11
C LYS A 74 -10.55 -7.35 3.32
N SER A 75 -11.47 -7.98 4.03
CA SER A 75 -11.11 -8.81 5.17
C SER A 75 -10.10 -9.88 4.72
N GLY A 76 -9.05 -10.05 5.48
CA GLY A 76 -7.98 -10.98 5.15
C GLY A 76 -6.80 -10.34 4.42
N ASP A 77 -6.90 -9.07 4.05
CA ASP A 77 -5.78 -8.34 3.46
C ASP A 77 -4.84 -7.83 4.54
N MET A 78 -3.58 -7.59 4.14
CA MET A 78 -2.59 -6.95 5.01
C MET A 78 -2.33 -5.54 4.49
N PHE A 79 -2.21 -4.58 5.40
CA PHE A 79 -1.87 -3.21 5.06
C PHE A 79 -0.53 -2.83 5.69
N ILE A 80 0.33 -2.19 4.90
CA ILE A 80 1.63 -1.68 5.38
C ILE A 80 1.73 -0.21 5.05
N GLY A 81 1.86 0.63 6.08
CA GLY A 81 2.10 2.06 5.92
C GLY A 81 3.55 2.37 6.26
N ILE A 82 4.23 3.12 5.40
CA ILE A 82 5.63 3.49 5.60
C ILE A 82 5.71 4.99 5.85
N SER A 83 6.22 5.37 7.01
CA SER A 83 6.40 6.79 7.37
C SER A 83 7.62 6.93 8.24
N THR A 84 8.63 7.65 7.77
CA THR A 84 9.86 7.86 8.54
C THR A 84 9.63 8.75 9.76
N SER A 85 8.69 9.69 9.67
CA SER A 85 8.36 10.57 10.80
C SER A 85 7.38 9.95 11.78
N GLY A 86 6.59 8.97 11.33
CA GLY A 86 5.51 8.41 12.09
C GLY A 86 4.30 9.34 12.24
N ASN A 87 4.36 10.51 11.58
CA ASN A 87 3.34 11.55 11.74
C ASN A 87 2.65 11.94 10.43
N SER A 88 2.83 11.18 9.37
CA SER A 88 2.18 11.47 8.09
C SER A 88 0.68 11.26 8.21
N GLY A 89 -0.10 12.35 8.13
CA GLY A 89 -1.54 12.31 8.35
C GLY A 89 -2.27 11.36 7.41
N ASN A 90 -1.88 11.35 6.13
CA ASN A 90 -2.52 10.46 5.17
C ASN A 90 -2.21 8.98 5.42
N VAL A 91 -1.01 8.66 5.90
CA VAL A 91 -0.66 7.28 6.26
C VAL A 91 -1.45 6.84 7.50
N ILE A 92 -1.57 7.74 8.50
CA ILE A 92 -2.33 7.45 9.71
C ILE A 92 -3.80 7.18 9.38
N LYS A 93 -4.40 7.99 8.50
CA LYS A 93 -5.79 7.77 8.07
C LYS A 93 -5.95 6.43 7.36
N ALA A 94 -4.95 6.03 6.57
CA ALA A 94 -5.00 4.74 5.89
C ALA A 94 -4.92 3.59 6.88
N VAL A 95 -4.09 3.71 7.92
CA VAL A 95 -4.01 2.70 8.98
C VAL A 95 -5.36 2.55 9.67
N GLU A 96 -6.02 3.67 9.95
CA GLU A 96 -7.34 3.63 10.58
C GLU A 96 -8.39 2.99 9.67
N ALA A 97 -8.35 3.32 8.38
CA ALA A 97 -9.27 2.74 7.40
C ALA A 97 -9.06 1.23 7.26
N ALA A 98 -7.83 0.76 7.45
CA ALA A 98 -7.49 -0.66 7.32
C ALA A 98 -7.98 -1.51 8.50
N LYS A 99 -8.28 -0.86 9.59
CA LYS A 99 -8.84 -1.58 10.75
C LYS A 99 -10.29 -1.88 10.51
#